data_8115ff0a43f48dde030f69ea13adec80
#
_entry.id   8115ff0a43f48dde030f69ea13adec80
#
_cell.length_a   1.000
_cell.length_b   1.000
_cell.length_c   1.000
_cell.angle_alpha   90.00
_cell.angle_beta   90.00
_cell.angle_gamma   90.00
#
_symmetry.space_group_name_H-M   'P 1'
#
loop_
_entity.id
_entity.type
_entity.pdbx_description
1 polymer ?
#
loop_
_entity_poly.entity_id
_entity_poly.type
_entity_poly.pdbx_seq_one_letter_code
_entity_poly.pdbx_strand_id
1 'polypeptide(L)'
;SIDKRGSVSFNNNLILEKIKRFYIVKNNKKNFIRAWHGHKIEAKYILCISGKAKISAVKIKNFKKPSKKSKVYNWILDSKIPNVVYVPPGYANGSKSISKDMKLLIFSTSTLKQSVKDDFRFPDNFWEI
;
A
#
# COMPACT_ATOMS: atom_id res chain seq x y z
N SER A 1 -0.20 -20.94 12.58
CA SER A 1 -0.37 -21.90 13.66
C SER A 1 -1.83 -21.89 14.14
N ILE A 2 -2.47 -23.03 14.16
CA ILE A 2 -3.88 -23.20 14.55
C ILE A 2 -3.95 -24.19 15.68
N ASP A 3 -4.68 -23.85 16.76
CA ASP A 3 -4.98 -24.74 17.86
C ASP A 3 -6.39 -24.46 18.43
N LYS A 4 -6.73 -25.07 19.60
CA LYS A 4 -8.04 -24.89 20.24
C LYS A 4 -8.35 -23.44 20.63
N ARG A 5 -7.36 -22.57 20.76
CA ARG A 5 -7.52 -21.17 21.15
C ARG A 5 -7.77 -20.26 19.93
N GLY A 6 -7.46 -20.74 18.71
CA GLY A 6 -7.57 -19.98 17.49
C GLY A 6 -6.34 -20.16 16.60
N SER A 7 -5.88 -19.08 15.98
CA SER A 7 -4.74 -19.12 15.07
C SER A 7 -3.80 -17.95 15.28
N VAL A 8 -2.53 -18.17 14.95
CA VAL A 8 -1.52 -17.11 14.84
C VAL A 8 -0.96 -17.13 13.43
N SER A 9 -1.09 -16.02 12.73
CA SER A 9 -0.50 -15.81 11.40
C SER A 9 0.68 -14.86 11.53
N PHE A 10 1.78 -15.19 10.87
CA PHE A 10 3.01 -14.44 11.06
C PHE A 10 3.84 -14.36 9.77
N ASN A 11 4.72 -13.37 9.73
CA ASN A 11 5.77 -13.24 8.73
C ASN A 11 7.07 -12.90 9.46
N ASN A 12 7.95 -13.88 9.59
CA ASN A 12 9.22 -13.75 10.32
C ASN A 12 10.37 -13.19 9.47
N ASN A 13 10.13 -13.00 8.16
CA ASN A 13 11.14 -12.50 7.24
C ASN A 13 11.08 -10.98 7.06
N LEU A 14 10.04 -10.36 7.62
CA LEU A 14 9.84 -8.92 7.52
C LEU A 14 10.65 -8.20 8.59
N ILE A 15 11.40 -7.19 8.16
CA ILE A 15 12.08 -6.26 9.03
C ILE A 15 11.46 -4.88 8.85
N LEU A 16 10.74 -4.41 9.87
CA LEU A 16 10.14 -3.08 9.87
C LEU A 16 11.13 -2.09 10.47
N GLU A 17 11.72 -1.25 9.61
CA GLU A 17 12.67 -0.24 10.04
C GLU A 17 12.11 1.17 9.94
N LYS A 18 12.48 2.02 10.91
CA LYS A 18 12.17 3.46 10.91
C LYS A 18 10.67 3.80 10.82
N ILE A 19 9.82 2.93 11.32
CA ILE A 19 8.37 3.18 11.33
C ILE A 19 8.05 4.29 12.32
N LYS A 20 7.31 5.30 11.86
CA LYS A 20 6.91 6.46 12.68
C LYS A 20 5.41 6.53 12.94
N ARG A 21 4.60 5.87 12.12
CA ARG A 21 3.15 5.82 12.30
C ARG A 21 2.55 4.65 11.54
N PHE A 22 1.31 4.34 11.88
CA PHE A 22 0.49 3.42 11.09
C PHE A 22 -0.90 3.99 10.93
N TYR A 23 -1.61 3.50 9.93
CA TYR A 23 -3.02 3.81 9.73
C TYR A 23 -3.74 2.67 9.03
N ILE A 24 -5.06 2.69 9.11
CA ILE A 24 -5.91 1.66 8.51
C ILE A 24 -6.75 2.31 7.42
N VAL A 25 -6.73 1.69 6.24
CA VAL A 25 -7.56 2.09 5.10
C VAL A 25 -8.68 1.06 4.95
N LYS A 26 -9.90 1.56 4.91
CA LYS A 26 -11.08 0.76 4.67
C LYS A 26 -11.85 1.35 3.48
N ASN A 27 -12.27 0.50 2.56
CA ASN A 27 -13.17 0.90 1.49
C ASN A 27 -14.55 0.28 1.73
N ASN A 28 -15.61 1.05 1.42
CA ASN A 28 -16.98 0.59 1.58
C ASN A 28 -17.52 -0.15 0.36
N LYS A 29 -16.75 -0.17 -0.73
CA LYS A 29 -17.16 -0.73 -2.01
C LYS A 29 -16.14 -1.74 -2.53
N LYS A 30 -16.63 -2.77 -3.20
CA LYS A 30 -15.82 -3.66 -4.01
C LYS A 30 -15.31 -2.88 -5.24
N ASN A 31 -14.10 -3.18 -5.68
CA ASN A 31 -13.45 -2.56 -6.86
C ASN A 31 -13.26 -1.04 -6.75
N PHE A 32 -13.19 -0.50 -5.55
CA PHE A 32 -12.90 0.91 -5.33
C PHE A 32 -11.40 1.17 -5.41
N ILE A 33 -11.02 2.17 -6.20
CA ILE A 33 -9.63 2.53 -6.45
C ILE A 33 -9.27 3.76 -5.62
N ARG A 34 -8.16 3.65 -4.85
CA ARG A 34 -7.46 4.76 -4.21
C ARG A 34 -6.09 4.86 -4.85
N ALA A 35 -5.88 5.80 -5.74
CA ALA A 35 -4.63 5.99 -6.47
C ALA A 35 -4.56 7.44 -6.98
N TRP A 36 -3.46 7.92 -7.29
CA TRP A 36 -2.07 7.51 -7.06
C TRP A 36 -1.45 8.47 -6.08
N HIS A 37 -0.73 7.97 -5.13
CA HIS A 37 -0.04 8.79 -4.12
C HIS A 37 1.45 8.53 -4.25
N GLY A 38 2.20 9.58 -4.57
CA GLY A 38 3.64 9.51 -4.72
C GLY A 38 4.38 10.17 -3.57
N HIS A 39 5.52 9.61 -3.20
CA HIS A 39 6.37 10.14 -2.14
C HIS A 39 7.82 10.03 -2.54
N LYS A 40 8.58 11.09 -2.33
CA LYS A 40 10.03 11.08 -2.58
C LYS A 40 10.82 10.50 -1.42
N ILE A 41 10.31 10.64 -0.20
CA ILE A 41 11.02 10.31 1.05
C ILE A 41 10.34 9.19 1.81
N GLU A 42 9.01 9.19 1.87
CA GLU A 42 8.24 8.20 2.62
C GLU A 42 8.28 6.82 1.97
N ALA A 43 8.53 5.79 2.77
CA ALA A 43 8.31 4.40 2.41
C ALA A 43 7.10 3.85 3.18
N LYS A 44 6.46 2.83 2.63
CA LYS A 44 5.29 2.19 3.23
C LYS A 44 5.41 0.68 3.22
N TYR A 45 4.91 0.05 4.29
CA TYR A 45 4.69 -1.38 4.39
C TYR A 45 3.19 -1.60 4.45
N ILE A 46 2.64 -2.37 3.51
CA ILE A 46 1.19 -2.55 3.33
C ILE A 46 0.81 -4.00 3.57
N LEU A 47 -0.11 -4.22 4.50
CA LEU A 47 -0.63 -5.53 4.89
C LEU A 47 -2.15 -5.52 4.78
N CYS A 48 -2.73 -6.55 4.18
CA CYS A 48 -4.18 -6.72 4.15
C CYS A 48 -4.63 -7.48 5.41
N ILE A 49 -5.45 -6.84 6.23
CA ILE A 49 -5.92 -7.41 7.51
C ILE A 49 -7.37 -7.89 7.45
N SER A 50 -8.09 -7.57 6.38
CA SER A 50 -9.44 -8.09 6.11
C SER A 50 -9.66 -8.12 4.61
N GLY A 51 -10.24 -9.21 4.10
CA GLY A 51 -10.58 -9.35 2.69
C GLY A 51 -9.38 -9.46 1.77
N LYS A 52 -9.50 -8.89 0.59
CA LYS A 52 -8.48 -8.91 -0.46
C LYS A 52 -8.32 -7.55 -1.10
N ALA A 53 -7.09 -7.22 -1.48
CA ALA A 53 -6.75 -5.99 -2.17
C ALA A 53 -5.72 -6.21 -3.27
N LYS A 54 -5.79 -5.41 -4.31
CA LYS A 54 -4.72 -5.27 -5.29
C LYS A 54 -3.92 -4.03 -4.92
N ILE A 55 -2.62 -4.19 -4.80
CA ILE A 55 -1.69 -3.09 -4.56
C ILE A 55 -0.88 -2.88 -5.83
N SER A 56 -0.74 -1.63 -6.23
CA SER A 56 0.02 -1.26 -7.42
C SER A 56 1.03 -0.19 -7.09
N ALA A 57 2.19 -0.25 -7.74
CA ALA A 57 3.25 0.73 -7.54
C ALA A 57 3.96 1.03 -8.86
N VAL A 58 4.37 2.28 -9.02
CA VAL A 58 5.07 2.78 -10.19
C VAL A 58 6.27 3.60 -9.73
N LYS A 59 7.45 3.31 -10.27
CA LYS A 59 8.65 4.11 -10.00
C LYS A 59 8.56 5.45 -10.72
N ILE A 60 8.78 6.53 -10.01
CA ILE A 60 8.71 7.89 -10.55
C ILE A 60 10.11 8.46 -10.72
N LYS A 61 10.47 8.77 -11.95
CA LYS A 61 11.75 9.45 -12.25
C LYS A 61 11.62 10.95 -12.15
N ASN A 62 10.49 11.50 -12.59
CA ASN A 62 10.20 12.92 -12.55
C ASN A 62 8.81 13.16 -11.98
N PHE A 63 8.73 13.66 -10.77
CA PHE A 63 7.45 13.87 -10.07
C PHE A 63 6.63 15.01 -10.66
N LYS A 64 7.26 15.96 -11.35
CA LYS A 64 6.54 17.06 -12.01
C LYS A 64 5.90 16.61 -13.31
N LYS A 65 6.54 15.67 -14.02
CA LYS A 65 6.07 15.16 -15.31
C LYS A 65 6.32 13.66 -15.40
N PRO A 66 5.52 12.85 -14.69
CA PRO A 66 5.69 11.40 -14.71
C PRO A 66 5.29 10.82 -16.06
N SER A 67 5.94 9.72 -16.46
CA SER A 67 5.65 9.04 -17.72
C SER A 67 4.46 8.10 -17.58
N LYS A 68 3.50 8.22 -18.49
CA LYS A 68 2.38 7.26 -18.60
C LYS A 68 2.81 5.87 -19.03
N LYS A 69 4.00 5.75 -19.60
CA LYS A 69 4.56 4.47 -20.08
C LYS A 69 5.34 3.71 -19.01
N SER A 70 5.45 4.26 -17.81
CA SER A 70 6.13 3.59 -16.70
C SER A 70 5.46 2.26 -16.36
N LYS A 71 6.30 1.27 -16.01
CA LYS A 71 5.81 -0.06 -15.63
C LYS A 71 5.02 0.01 -14.33
N VAL A 72 3.87 -0.65 -14.31
CA VAL A 72 3.04 -0.83 -13.12
C VAL A 72 3.32 -2.20 -12.54
N TYR A 73 3.76 -2.23 -11.28
CA TYR A 73 3.93 -3.46 -10.51
C TYR A 73 2.66 -3.71 -9.71
N ASN A 74 2.19 -4.95 -9.72
CA ASN A 74 0.92 -5.33 -9.08
C ASN A 74 1.11 -6.52 -8.15
N TRP A 75 0.43 -6.50 -7.01
CA TRP A 75 0.36 -7.60 -6.04
C TRP A 75 -1.07 -7.77 -5.56
N ILE A 76 -1.45 -9.01 -5.31
CA ILE A 76 -2.70 -9.33 -4.62
C ILE A 76 -2.36 -9.67 -3.18
N LEU A 77 -2.96 -8.93 -2.24
CA LEU A 77 -2.89 -9.21 -0.82
C LEU A 77 -4.20 -9.82 -0.34
N ASP A 78 -4.08 -10.93 0.36
CA ASP A 78 -5.20 -11.66 0.96
C ASP A 78 -4.97 -11.69 2.47
N SER A 79 -5.98 -11.32 3.26
CA SER A 79 -5.87 -11.28 4.71
C SER A 79 -5.57 -12.65 5.35
N LYS A 80 -5.83 -13.74 4.63
CA LYS A 80 -5.53 -15.10 5.09
C LYS A 80 -4.05 -15.47 4.94
N ILE A 81 -3.28 -14.67 4.22
CA ILE A 81 -1.85 -14.91 3.94
C ILE A 81 -1.07 -13.70 4.44
N PRO A 82 -0.16 -13.87 5.41
CA PRO A 82 0.53 -12.75 6.05
C PRO A 82 1.68 -12.19 5.18
N ASN A 83 1.34 -11.71 3.99
CA ASN A 83 2.27 -11.06 3.08
C ASN A 83 2.23 -9.54 3.23
N VAL A 84 3.34 -8.89 2.95
CA VAL A 84 3.50 -7.45 3.02
C VAL A 84 4.09 -6.93 1.73
N VAL A 85 3.51 -5.85 1.20
CA VAL A 85 4.10 -5.10 0.08
C VAL A 85 4.89 -3.94 0.65
N TYR A 86 6.15 -3.85 0.28
CA TYR A 86 6.98 -2.70 0.61
C TYR A 86 7.04 -1.76 -0.60
N VAL A 87 6.68 -0.50 -0.38
CA VAL A 87 6.78 0.56 -1.39
C VAL A 87 7.91 1.50 -0.98
N PRO A 88 9.05 1.48 -1.68
CA PRO A 88 10.16 2.36 -1.35
C PRO A 88 9.88 3.83 -1.67
N PRO A 89 10.72 4.75 -1.14
CA PRO A 89 10.69 6.14 -1.60
C PRO A 89 10.89 6.24 -3.11
N GLY A 90 10.31 7.26 -3.72
CA GLY A 90 10.43 7.47 -5.16
C GLY A 90 9.39 6.72 -5.99
N TYR A 91 8.37 6.15 -5.34
CA TYR A 91 7.27 5.45 -6.01
C TYR A 91 5.95 6.15 -5.78
N ALA A 92 5.04 6.02 -6.73
CA ALA A 92 3.61 6.21 -6.51
C ALA A 92 2.96 4.87 -6.24
N ASN A 93 1.97 4.83 -5.37
CA ASN A 93 1.23 3.62 -5.07
C ASN A 93 -0.27 3.84 -5.17
N GLY A 94 -0.98 2.76 -5.38
CA GLY A 94 -2.42 2.73 -5.39
C GLY A 94 -2.94 1.39 -4.89
N SER A 95 -4.21 1.37 -4.54
CA SER A 95 -4.88 0.16 -4.10
C SER A 95 -6.27 0.05 -4.73
N LYS A 96 -6.71 -1.18 -4.88
CA LYS A 96 -8.06 -1.51 -5.32
C LYS A 96 -8.63 -2.57 -4.41
N SER A 97 -9.80 -2.32 -3.81
CA SER A 97 -10.49 -3.32 -3.02
C SER A 97 -11.04 -4.42 -3.93
N ILE A 98 -10.63 -5.65 -3.71
CA ILE A 98 -11.18 -6.81 -4.43
C ILE A 98 -12.44 -7.30 -3.73
N SER A 99 -12.46 -7.24 -2.40
CA SER A 99 -13.61 -7.59 -1.58
C SER A 99 -14.19 -6.34 -0.90
N LYS A 100 -15.48 -6.40 -0.56
CA LYS A 100 -16.17 -5.30 0.10
C LYS A 100 -15.67 -5.03 1.52
N ASP A 101 -15.17 -6.05 2.20
CA ASP A 101 -14.67 -5.98 3.58
C ASP A 101 -13.17 -5.65 3.67
N MET A 102 -12.55 -5.22 2.59
CA MET A 102 -11.12 -4.93 2.51
C MET A 102 -10.69 -3.90 3.56
N LYS A 103 -9.63 -4.24 4.30
CA LYS A 103 -8.91 -3.33 5.17
C LYS A 103 -7.41 -3.52 4.99
N LEU A 104 -6.71 -2.42 4.88
CA LEU A 104 -5.25 -2.38 4.80
C LEU A 104 -4.70 -1.74 6.06
N LEU A 105 -3.68 -2.37 6.64
CA LEU A 105 -2.83 -1.77 7.67
C LEU A 105 -1.56 -1.28 6.98
N ILE A 106 -1.26 0.00 7.14
CA ILE A 106 -0.12 0.64 6.48
C ILE A 106 0.80 1.21 7.54
N PHE A 107 2.08 0.81 7.49
CA PHE A 107 3.14 1.39 8.29
C PHE A 107 3.91 2.39 7.44
N SER A 108 4.14 3.58 7.97
CA SER A 108 4.85 4.65 7.28
C SER A 108 6.14 5.02 8.00
N THR A 109 7.17 5.29 7.20
CA THR A 109 8.46 5.78 7.70
C THR A 109 8.47 7.28 7.95
N SER A 110 7.37 7.98 7.67
CA SER A 110 7.21 9.42 7.88
C SER A 110 6.18 9.72 8.95
N THR A 111 6.39 10.80 9.70
CA THR A 111 5.34 11.39 10.53
C THR A 111 4.26 11.99 9.64
N LEU A 112 3.07 12.25 10.18
CA LEU A 112 2.00 12.91 9.41
C LEU A 112 2.48 14.27 8.86
N LYS A 113 3.19 15.04 9.67
CA LYS A 113 3.74 16.34 9.27
C LYS A 113 4.72 16.22 8.10
N GLN A 114 5.59 15.21 8.13
CA GLN A 114 6.53 14.93 7.03
C GLN A 114 5.79 14.48 5.77
N SER A 115 4.80 13.61 5.92
CA SER A 115 4.02 13.07 4.81
C SER A 115 3.25 14.16 4.05
N VAL A 116 2.69 15.14 4.74
CA VAL A 116 1.97 16.27 4.12
C VAL A 116 2.86 17.06 3.18
N LYS A 117 4.15 17.18 3.49
CA LYS A 117 5.14 17.90 2.66
C LYS A 117 5.71 17.05 1.52
N ASP A 118 5.40 15.77 1.49
CA ASP A 118 5.92 14.77 0.55
C ASP A 118 4.76 14.09 -0.20
N ASP A 119 3.69 14.81 -0.46
CA ASP A 119 2.44 14.29 -1.03
C ASP A 119 2.31 14.75 -2.48
N PHE A 120 2.55 13.82 -3.41
CA PHE A 120 2.39 14.03 -4.85
C PHE A 120 1.24 13.16 -5.34
N ARG A 121 0.19 13.77 -5.86
CA ARG A 121 -1.00 13.05 -6.30
C ARG A 121 -1.14 13.08 -7.81
N PHE A 122 -1.49 11.93 -8.37
CA PHE A 122 -1.79 11.78 -9.78
C PHE A 122 -3.20 11.21 -9.95
N PRO A 123 -3.89 11.48 -11.06
CA PRO A 123 -5.23 10.94 -11.30
C PRO A 123 -5.27 9.41 -11.19
N ASP A 124 -6.38 8.86 -10.72
CA ASP A 124 -6.52 7.43 -10.50
C ASP A 124 -6.46 6.60 -11.79
N ASN A 125 -6.68 7.22 -12.94
CA ASN A 125 -6.55 6.61 -14.26
C ASN A 125 -5.25 6.93 -14.98
N PHE A 126 -4.30 7.57 -14.30
CA PHE A 126 -3.01 7.94 -14.92
C PHE A 126 -2.23 6.70 -15.34
N TRP A 127 -2.17 5.71 -14.48
CA TRP A 127 -1.73 4.34 -14.79
C TRP A 127 -2.86 3.39 -14.44
N GLU A 128 -2.99 2.32 -15.21
CA GLU A 128 -4.04 1.34 -14.97
C GLU A 128 -3.70 0.45 -13.76
N ILE A 129 -4.68 0.31 -12.87
CA ILE A 129 -4.53 -0.50 -11.66
C ILE A 129 -5.40 -1.76 -11.72
#